data_678dff853a6a0c0fb22826cbdea00b26
#
_entry.id   678dff853a6a0c0fb22826cbdea00b26
#
_cell.length_a   1.000
_cell.length_b   1.000
_cell.length_c   1.000
_cell.angle_alpha   90.00
_cell.angle_beta   90.00
_cell.angle_gamma   90.00
#
_symmetry.space_group_name_H-M   'P 1'
#
loop_
_entity.id
_entity.type
_entity.pdbx_description
1 polymer ?
#
loop_
_entity_poly.entity_id
_entity_poly.type
_entity_poly.pdbx_seq_one_letter_code
_entity_poly.pdbx_strand_id
1 'polypeptide(L)'
;MILRTLGMSLRNEQIQKLESEAFEVLVIGGGINGSVAAAALSARGVKTALIDRKDFGSETSQSSSNLIWGGIKYLEGLEFKLVRELCRSRNQLIRAYPSSIREIRFFTNLDKGFRFPALFIYLGSLIYWFIGNCFTRPPKLLSKKSINHLEPVVNTEKSIGGIEYSDAYLVEHDTRFVFQFIRRSLQAGCAAANYIESLGSEQQEDKSWLTKVRDTQTGKEWKVRSKIVINACGPFVDFQNSLSQQKGKHRHVFSKGIHLVVPRLTEVERVLTFFADDGRLFFAIPMGNRTVIGTTDNRVTKPETEVTDEDRSFVMENINKRVNLKQPLEEKDILSERWGVRPLVLETDQVDLNSDWTKLSRKHAIDTDPKSRHISIYGGKLTDCLNIGEELCQEVSKMGVTIPQPDEKWFGEPEAKRRQEFLNQASEFELDSSFHQSPNENKSRMPLGAV
;
A
#
# COMPACT_ATOMS: atom_id res chain seq x y z
N MET A 1 -27.40 4.71 -18.12
CA MET A 1 -27.15 3.92 -19.35
C MET A 1 -25.87 4.37 -20.07
N ILE A 2 -25.64 5.67 -20.27
CA ILE A 2 -24.45 6.22 -20.96
C ILE A 2 -23.13 5.88 -20.22
N LEU A 3 -23.09 5.93 -18.89
CA LEU A 3 -21.87 5.59 -18.09
C LEU A 3 -21.47 4.10 -18.18
N ARG A 4 -22.41 3.17 -18.36
CA ARG A 4 -22.09 1.75 -18.58
C ARG A 4 -21.45 1.52 -19.95
N THR A 5 -21.86 2.23 -20.97
CA THR A 5 -21.33 2.12 -22.33
C THR A 5 -19.91 2.71 -22.42
N LEU A 6 -19.62 3.82 -21.71
CA LEU A 6 -18.30 4.44 -21.67
C LEU A 6 -17.25 3.55 -20.95
N GLY A 7 -17.59 2.94 -19.81
CA GLY A 7 -16.68 2.07 -19.10
C GLY A 7 -16.35 0.75 -19.82
N MET A 8 -17.34 0.15 -20.49
CA MET A 8 -17.10 -1.00 -21.36
C MET A 8 -16.28 -0.63 -22.61
N SER A 9 -16.47 0.55 -23.14
CA SER A 9 -15.69 1.07 -24.26
C SER A 9 -14.21 1.23 -23.90
N LEU A 10 -13.88 1.83 -22.74
CA LEU A 10 -12.50 2.03 -22.32
C LEU A 10 -11.72 0.70 -22.19
N ARG A 11 -12.25 -0.30 -21.47
CA ARG A 11 -11.59 -1.60 -21.32
C ARG A 11 -11.35 -2.27 -22.67
N ASN A 12 -12.33 -2.26 -23.55
CA ASN A 12 -12.21 -2.86 -24.89
C ASN A 12 -11.15 -2.13 -25.74
N GLU A 13 -11.09 -0.82 -25.66
CA GLU A 13 -10.04 -0.02 -26.31
C GLU A 13 -8.64 -0.40 -25.81
N GLN A 14 -8.47 -0.56 -24.47
CA GLN A 14 -7.19 -0.98 -23.91
C GLN A 14 -6.82 -2.40 -24.35
N ILE A 15 -7.76 -3.34 -24.39
CA ILE A 15 -7.52 -4.69 -24.88
C ILE A 15 -7.12 -4.67 -26.36
N GLN A 16 -7.77 -3.87 -27.18
CA GLN A 16 -7.41 -3.72 -28.60
C GLN A 16 -5.97 -3.23 -28.78
N LYS A 17 -5.52 -2.25 -27.95
CA LYS A 17 -4.11 -1.80 -27.93
C LYS A 17 -3.17 -2.93 -27.52
N LEU A 18 -3.51 -3.71 -26.48
CA LEU A 18 -2.70 -4.85 -26.03
C LEU A 18 -2.58 -5.95 -27.10
N GLU A 19 -3.58 -6.11 -27.96
CA GLU A 19 -3.56 -7.08 -29.06
C GLU A 19 -2.76 -6.62 -30.27
N SER A 20 -2.79 -5.32 -30.59
CA SER A 20 -2.32 -4.79 -31.86
C SER A 20 -0.98 -4.06 -31.80
N GLU A 21 -0.54 -3.64 -30.60
CA GLU A 21 0.64 -2.81 -30.44
C GLU A 21 1.80 -3.56 -29.80
N ALA A 22 3.03 -3.12 -30.08
CA ALA A 22 4.22 -3.50 -29.34
C ALA A 22 4.59 -2.40 -28.33
N PHE A 23 5.09 -2.81 -27.17
CA PHE A 23 5.42 -1.93 -26.05
C PHE A 23 6.92 -1.95 -25.74
N GLU A 24 7.43 -0.86 -25.17
CA GLU A 24 8.76 -0.84 -24.58
C GLU A 24 8.77 -1.70 -23.29
N VAL A 25 7.73 -1.55 -22.46
CA VAL A 25 7.61 -2.23 -21.17
C VAL A 25 6.21 -2.82 -21.00
N LEU A 26 6.15 -4.09 -20.61
CA LEU A 26 4.95 -4.73 -20.10
C LEU A 26 5.09 -4.92 -18.58
N VAL A 27 4.16 -4.39 -17.82
CA VAL A 27 4.04 -4.59 -16.39
C VAL A 27 2.96 -5.65 -16.12
N ILE A 28 3.31 -6.70 -15.38
CA ILE A 28 2.40 -7.77 -14.97
C ILE A 28 2.08 -7.62 -13.48
N GLY A 29 0.82 -7.37 -13.15
CA GLY A 29 0.32 -7.10 -11.80
C GLY A 29 0.04 -5.61 -11.56
N GLY A 30 -1.22 -5.28 -11.28
CA GLY A 30 -1.73 -3.92 -11.04
C GLY A 30 -1.92 -3.59 -9.56
N GLY A 31 -1.14 -4.21 -8.66
CA GLY A 31 -1.00 -3.78 -7.27
C GLY A 31 -0.20 -2.47 -7.16
N ILE A 32 0.14 -2.03 -5.94
CA ILE A 32 0.85 -0.75 -5.74
C ILE A 32 2.16 -0.68 -6.55
N ASN A 33 2.97 -1.74 -6.57
CA ASN A 33 4.26 -1.74 -7.27
C ASN A 33 4.09 -1.60 -8.79
N GLY A 34 3.17 -2.37 -9.39
CA GLY A 34 2.95 -2.30 -10.83
C GLY A 34 2.23 -1.02 -11.26
N SER A 35 1.32 -0.51 -10.44
CA SER A 35 0.63 0.75 -10.70
C SER A 35 1.60 1.94 -10.73
N VAL A 36 2.54 2.01 -9.76
CA VAL A 36 3.56 3.07 -9.75
C VAL A 36 4.58 2.90 -10.88
N ALA A 37 4.95 1.64 -11.23
CA ALA A 37 5.80 1.36 -12.38
C ALA A 37 5.17 1.89 -13.67
N ALA A 38 3.90 1.54 -13.93
CA ALA A 38 3.18 1.99 -15.09
C ALA A 38 3.03 3.52 -15.13
N ALA A 39 2.68 4.14 -13.99
CA ALA A 39 2.54 5.59 -13.91
C ALA A 39 3.88 6.33 -14.14
N ALA A 40 4.96 5.87 -13.51
CA ALA A 40 6.27 6.51 -13.62
C ALA A 40 6.85 6.40 -15.02
N LEU A 41 6.72 5.24 -15.66
CA LEU A 41 7.24 5.00 -17.01
C LEU A 41 6.39 5.72 -18.07
N SER A 42 5.06 5.56 -18.05
CA SER A 42 4.20 6.15 -19.07
C SER A 42 4.16 7.68 -19.00
N ALA A 43 4.11 8.27 -17.79
CA ALA A 43 4.17 9.72 -17.65
C ALA A 43 5.48 10.30 -18.18
N ARG A 44 6.57 9.54 -18.15
CA ARG A 44 7.87 9.93 -18.71
C ARG A 44 8.06 9.54 -20.18
N GLY A 45 6.98 9.18 -20.86
CA GLY A 45 6.94 8.94 -22.31
C GLY A 45 7.38 7.56 -22.75
N VAL A 46 7.55 6.58 -21.84
CA VAL A 46 7.81 5.19 -22.19
C VAL A 46 6.51 4.51 -22.61
N LYS A 47 6.48 3.88 -23.76
CA LYS A 47 5.31 3.14 -24.25
C LYS A 47 5.09 1.90 -23.40
N THR A 48 4.18 1.97 -22.45
CA THR A 48 3.97 1.00 -21.37
C THR A 48 2.62 0.30 -21.50
N ALA A 49 2.61 -1.00 -21.21
CA ALA A 49 1.38 -1.78 -20.99
C ALA A 49 1.33 -2.26 -19.52
N LEU A 50 0.12 -2.40 -18.98
CA LEU A 50 -0.16 -2.96 -17.66
C LEU A 50 -1.32 -3.94 -17.70
N ILE A 51 -1.11 -5.13 -17.16
CA ILE A 51 -2.18 -6.14 -17.03
C ILE A 51 -2.31 -6.63 -15.58
N ASP A 52 -3.52 -6.98 -15.18
CA ASP A 52 -3.80 -7.66 -13.91
C ASP A 52 -4.85 -8.75 -14.11
N ARG A 53 -4.67 -9.91 -13.48
CA ARG A 53 -5.59 -11.05 -13.57
C ARG A 53 -6.94 -10.83 -12.89
N LYS A 54 -6.96 -9.90 -11.92
CA LYS A 54 -8.15 -9.49 -11.16
C LYS A 54 -8.38 -8.00 -11.33
N ASP A 55 -9.09 -7.39 -10.40
CA ASP A 55 -9.21 -5.94 -10.33
C ASP A 55 -7.90 -5.30 -9.87
N PHE A 56 -7.66 -4.06 -10.27
CA PHE A 56 -6.46 -3.34 -9.85
C PHE A 56 -6.44 -3.15 -8.33
N GLY A 57 -5.31 -3.49 -7.70
CA GLY A 57 -5.13 -3.40 -6.27
C GLY A 57 -5.87 -4.44 -5.43
N SER A 58 -6.41 -5.50 -6.02
CA SER A 58 -7.31 -6.47 -5.40
C SER A 58 -6.67 -7.47 -4.42
N GLU A 59 -5.35 -7.53 -4.33
CA GLU A 59 -4.64 -8.48 -3.43
C GLU A 59 -4.08 -7.75 -2.20
N THR A 60 -2.83 -7.96 -1.84
CA THR A 60 -2.18 -7.34 -0.65
C THR A 60 -2.39 -5.82 -0.59
N SER A 61 -2.48 -5.15 -1.74
CA SER A 61 -2.61 -3.70 -1.83
C SER A 61 -3.94 -3.14 -1.33
N GLN A 62 -5.00 -3.95 -1.22
CA GLN A 62 -6.29 -3.53 -0.61
C GLN A 62 -6.41 -3.90 0.86
N SER A 63 -5.46 -4.66 1.40
CA SER A 63 -5.54 -5.28 2.72
C SER A 63 -4.53 -4.68 3.70
N SER A 64 -4.08 -3.44 3.45
CA SER A 64 -3.16 -2.75 4.34
C SER A 64 -3.90 -2.15 5.56
N SER A 65 -3.15 -1.66 6.51
CA SER A 65 -3.68 -0.91 7.67
C SER A 65 -4.08 0.53 7.31
N ASN A 66 -4.09 0.92 6.03
CA ASN A 66 -4.28 2.29 5.54
C ASN A 66 -3.27 3.31 6.09
N LEU A 67 -2.14 2.85 6.65
CA LEU A 67 -1.12 3.70 7.24
C LEU A 67 0.03 3.95 6.24
N ILE A 68 0.37 5.22 6.06
CA ILE A 68 1.56 5.68 5.35
C ILE A 68 2.63 5.93 6.40
N TRP A 69 3.24 4.86 6.88
CA TRP A 69 4.08 4.83 8.07
C TRP A 69 5.55 4.98 7.71
N GLY A 70 6.23 5.98 8.28
CA GLY A 70 7.66 6.26 8.04
C GLY A 70 8.61 5.31 8.76
N GLY A 71 8.11 4.34 9.53
CA GLY A 71 8.89 3.21 10.04
C GLY A 71 9.73 3.51 11.28
N ILE A 72 9.20 4.25 12.25
CA ILE A 72 9.90 4.55 13.52
C ILE A 72 10.52 3.31 14.19
N LYS A 73 9.87 2.12 14.07
CA LYS A 73 10.38 0.86 14.63
C LYS A 73 11.74 0.44 14.07
N TYR A 74 12.07 0.83 12.83
CA TYR A 74 13.37 0.46 12.22
C TYR A 74 14.56 1.21 12.85
N LEU A 75 14.31 2.25 13.66
CA LEU A 75 15.34 2.86 14.46
C LEU A 75 15.95 1.91 15.50
N GLU A 76 15.17 0.90 15.95
CA GLU A 76 15.69 -0.12 16.86
C GLU A 76 16.79 -0.98 16.20
N GLY A 77 16.70 -1.19 14.88
CA GLY A 77 17.72 -1.85 14.05
C GLY A 77 18.78 -0.89 13.50
N LEU A 78 18.79 0.37 13.93
CA LEU A 78 19.70 1.43 13.43
C LEU A 78 19.60 1.67 11.91
N GLU A 79 18.45 1.35 11.29
CA GLU A 79 18.21 1.49 9.85
C GLU A 79 17.88 2.96 9.48
N PHE A 80 18.72 3.91 9.86
CA PHE A 80 18.49 5.35 9.67
C PHE A 80 18.23 5.74 8.20
N LYS A 81 18.94 5.09 7.27
CA LYS A 81 18.78 5.36 5.83
C LYS A 81 17.37 4.97 5.38
N LEU A 82 16.92 3.78 5.73
CA LEU A 82 15.56 3.31 5.40
C LEU A 82 14.49 4.24 6.00
N VAL A 83 14.63 4.62 7.27
CA VAL A 83 13.70 5.54 7.94
C VAL A 83 13.65 6.89 7.21
N ARG A 84 14.80 7.42 6.79
CA ARG A 84 14.87 8.68 6.05
C ARG A 84 14.18 8.58 4.68
N GLU A 85 14.40 7.50 3.94
CA GLU A 85 13.76 7.23 2.64
C GLU A 85 12.23 7.14 2.78
N LEU A 86 11.75 6.39 3.77
CA LEU A 86 10.32 6.25 4.06
C LEU A 86 9.68 7.57 4.53
N CYS A 87 10.33 8.30 5.42
CA CYS A 87 9.84 9.61 5.86
C CYS A 87 9.78 10.63 4.72
N ARG A 88 10.78 10.62 3.82
CA ARG A 88 10.79 11.47 2.63
C ARG A 88 9.62 11.15 1.70
N SER A 89 9.41 9.87 1.40
CA SER A 89 8.29 9.40 0.58
C SER A 89 6.95 9.77 1.22
N ARG A 90 6.75 9.50 2.53
CA ARG A 90 5.56 9.92 3.27
C ARG A 90 5.29 11.42 3.14
N ASN A 91 6.31 12.26 3.34
CA ASN A 91 6.15 13.71 3.27
C ASN A 91 5.77 14.17 1.85
N GLN A 92 6.34 13.54 0.82
CA GLN A 92 5.99 13.80 -0.57
C GLN A 92 4.54 13.37 -0.86
N LEU A 93 4.12 12.20 -0.37
CA LEU A 93 2.76 11.69 -0.52
C LEU A 93 1.71 12.61 0.12
N ILE A 94 1.95 13.09 1.35
CA ILE A 94 1.06 14.08 2.01
C ILE A 94 0.91 15.34 1.16
N ARG A 95 2.00 15.85 0.57
CA ARG A 95 1.97 17.04 -0.29
C ARG A 95 1.30 16.79 -1.63
N ALA A 96 1.48 15.61 -2.20
CA ALA A 96 1.00 15.28 -3.53
C ALA A 96 -0.47 14.84 -3.56
N TYR A 97 -0.98 14.30 -2.44
CA TYR A 97 -2.34 13.76 -2.31
C TYR A 97 -3.05 14.29 -1.05
N PRO A 98 -3.21 15.62 -0.90
CA PRO A 98 -3.76 16.22 0.32
C PRO A 98 -5.22 15.86 0.58
N SER A 99 -5.98 15.42 -0.42
CA SER A 99 -7.35 14.93 -0.24
C SER A 99 -7.40 13.50 0.29
N SER A 100 -6.40 12.67 -0.08
CA SER A 100 -6.40 11.22 0.20
C SER A 100 -5.44 10.82 1.31
N ILE A 101 -4.39 11.62 1.60
CA ILE A 101 -3.37 11.31 2.59
C ILE A 101 -3.24 12.47 3.58
N ARG A 102 -3.45 12.17 4.86
CA ARG A 102 -3.36 13.17 5.94
C ARG A 102 -2.45 12.72 7.05
N GLU A 103 -1.89 13.69 7.75
CA GLU A 103 -1.20 13.45 9.01
C GLU A 103 -2.18 12.93 10.05
N ILE A 104 -1.78 11.88 10.79
CA ILE A 104 -2.51 11.34 11.93
C ILE A 104 -1.59 11.18 13.12
N ARG A 105 -2.13 11.38 14.33
CA ARG A 105 -1.40 11.14 15.57
C ARG A 105 -1.45 9.66 15.95
N PHE A 106 -0.31 9.13 16.34
CA PHE A 106 -0.14 7.82 16.98
C PHE A 106 0.01 8.04 18.47
N PHE A 107 -0.91 7.48 19.22
CA PHE A 107 -1.02 7.65 20.66
C PHE A 107 -0.70 6.31 21.33
N THR A 108 0.43 6.25 22.01
CA THR A 108 0.98 5.02 22.56
C THR A 108 0.95 5.06 24.07
N ASN A 109 0.30 4.09 24.69
CA ASN A 109 0.41 3.81 26.11
C ASN A 109 1.52 2.76 26.34
N LEU A 110 2.38 2.99 27.34
CA LEU A 110 3.45 2.07 27.74
C LEU A 110 3.13 1.53 29.14
N ASP A 111 3.07 0.20 29.25
CA ASP A 111 2.78 -0.47 30.49
C ASP A 111 4.04 -0.83 31.29
N LYS A 112 3.88 -1.03 32.59
CA LYS A 112 4.95 -1.49 33.48
C LYS A 112 5.51 -2.83 32.96
N GLY A 113 6.84 -2.90 32.87
CA GLY A 113 7.54 -4.05 32.28
C GLY A 113 7.86 -3.90 30.79
N PHE A 114 7.46 -2.81 30.18
CA PHE A 114 7.93 -2.52 28.83
C PHE A 114 9.46 -2.34 28.81
N ARG A 115 10.11 -2.88 27.77
CA ARG A 115 11.59 -2.99 27.68
C ARG A 115 12.36 -1.66 27.74
N PHE A 116 11.70 -0.52 27.42
CA PHE A 116 12.32 0.79 27.42
C PHE A 116 11.51 1.79 28.26
N PRO A 117 12.17 2.72 28.98
CA PRO A 117 11.48 3.83 29.63
C PRO A 117 10.78 4.75 28.63
N ALA A 118 9.65 5.36 29.04
CA ALA A 118 8.89 6.27 28.17
C ALA A 118 9.74 7.45 27.65
N LEU A 119 10.65 7.97 28.45
CA LEU A 119 11.58 9.02 28.06
C LEU A 119 12.50 8.56 26.92
N PHE A 120 13.00 7.32 26.94
CA PHE A 120 13.84 6.78 25.89
C PHE A 120 13.09 6.69 24.56
N ILE A 121 11.85 6.20 24.59
CA ILE A 121 10.98 6.13 23.40
C ILE A 121 10.66 7.53 22.89
N TYR A 122 10.45 8.50 23.78
CA TYR A 122 10.25 9.89 23.41
C TYR A 122 11.47 10.48 22.69
N LEU A 123 12.68 10.27 23.20
CA LEU A 123 13.93 10.70 22.54
C LEU A 123 14.08 10.04 21.15
N GLY A 124 13.78 8.75 21.04
CA GLY A 124 13.73 8.05 19.75
C GLY A 124 12.71 8.67 18.79
N SER A 125 11.54 9.10 19.30
CA SER A 125 10.52 9.75 18.47
C SER A 125 10.93 11.17 18.03
N LEU A 126 11.75 11.88 18.83
CA LEU A 126 12.36 13.15 18.42
C LEU A 126 13.37 12.93 17.29
N ILE A 127 14.24 11.92 17.41
CA ILE A 127 15.19 11.54 16.35
C ILE A 127 14.41 11.20 15.05
N TYR A 128 13.35 10.43 15.16
CA TYR A 128 12.48 10.11 14.05
C TYR A 128 11.89 11.36 13.38
N TRP A 129 11.40 12.30 14.16
CA TRP A 129 10.85 13.56 13.67
C TRP A 129 11.89 14.41 12.95
N PHE A 130 13.13 14.47 13.50
CA PHE A 130 14.27 15.13 12.85
C PHE A 130 14.64 14.47 11.51
N ILE A 131 14.72 13.14 11.47
CA ILE A 131 14.97 12.37 10.23
C ILE A 131 13.90 12.68 9.19
N GLY A 132 12.65 12.87 9.63
CA GLY A 132 11.51 13.29 8.81
C GLY A 132 11.50 14.77 8.42
N ASN A 133 12.61 15.50 8.63
CA ASN A 133 12.78 16.95 8.37
C ASN A 133 11.78 17.82 9.14
N CYS A 134 11.37 17.42 10.35
CA CYS A 134 10.40 18.15 11.18
C CYS A 134 9.09 18.49 10.46
N PHE A 135 8.71 17.69 9.46
CA PHE A 135 7.59 17.96 8.58
C PHE A 135 6.23 17.80 9.27
N THR A 136 6.11 16.77 10.09
CA THR A 136 4.89 16.48 10.85
C THR A 136 4.91 17.22 12.20
N ARG A 137 3.79 17.20 12.92
CA ARG A 137 3.73 17.77 14.27
C ARG A 137 4.75 17.08 15.21
N PRO A 138 5.42 17.83 16.10
CA PRO A 138 6.42 17.25 17.00
C PRO A 138 5.81 16.21 17.95
N PRO A 139 6.62 15.23 18.39
CA PRO A 139 6.19 14.26 19.36
C PRO A 139 5.97 14.88 20.74
N LYS A 140 5.17 14.21 21.57
CA LYS A 140 4.87 14.62 22.95
C LYS A 140 5.08 13.45 23.90
N LEU A 141 5.69 13.72 25.04
CA LEU A 141 5.71 12.79 26.16
C LEU A 141 4.41 12.92 26.94
N LEU A 142 3.79 11.79 27.29
CA LEU A 142 2.51 11.75 27.97
C LEU A 142 2.65 11.12 29.36
N SER A 143 2.11 11.80 30.38
CA SER A 143 1.94 11.20 31.71
C SER A 143 0.69 10.29 31.71
N LYS A 144 0.61 9.36 32.68
CA LYS A 144 -0.59 8.54 32.91
C LYS A 144 -1.84 9.41 33.06
N LYS A 145 -1.77 10.55 33.77
CA LYS A 145 -2.88 11.50 33.94
C LYS A 145 -3.30 12.11 32.60
N SER A 146 -2.33 12.49 31.76
CA SER A 146 -2.60 13.01 30.42
C SER A 146 -3.25 11.96 29.52
N ILE A 147 -2.83 10.70 29.59
CA ILE A 147 -3.43 9.61 28.83
C ILE A 147 -4.89 9.42 29.21
N ASN A 148 -5.20 9.31 30.51
CA ASN A 148 -6.57 9.17 31.00
C ASN A 148 -7.49 10.33 30.59
N HIS A 149 -6.93 11.55 30.51
CA HIS A 149 -7.73 12.72 30.12
C HIS A 149 -7.96 12.79 28.61
N LEU A 150 -6.92 12.48 27.81
CA LEU A 150 -6.97 12.61 26.35
C LEU A 150 -7.65 11.42 25.67
N GLU A 151 -7.54 10.22 26.25
CA GLU A 151 -8.14 8.98 25.76
C GLU A 151 -8.65 8.12 26.92
N PRO A 152 -9.82 8.45 27.48
CA PRO A 152 -10.40 7.70 28.60
C PRO A 152 -10.65 6.22 28.30
N VAL A 153 -10.77 5.87 27.01
CA VAL A 153 -10.96 4.50 26.58
C VAL A 153 -9.70 3.64 26.77
N VAL A 154 -8.52 4.24 26.89
CA VAL A 154 -7.26 3.49 27.09
C VAL A 154 -7.17 2.99 28.53
N ASN A 155 -6.94 1.69 28.69
CA ASN A 155 -6.65 1.12 30.00
C ASN A 155 -5.27 1.56 30.47
N THR A 156 -5.22 2.32 31.55
CA THR A 156 -3.97 2.87 32.11
C THR A 156 -3.61 2.26 33.46
N GLU A 157 -4.25 1.19 33.88
CA GLU A 157 -3.99 0.58 35.19
C GLU A 157 -2.49 0.32 35.41
N LYS A 158 -1.83 -0.27 34.43
CA LYS A 158 -0.39 -0.58 34.45
C LYS A 158 0.49 0.48 33.76
N SER A 159 -0.09 1.61 33.35
CA SER A 159 0.63 2.63 32.58
C SER A 159 1.76 3.29 33.35
N ILE A 160 2.91 3.39 32.71
CA ILE A 160 4.08 4.19 33.14
C ILE A 160 4.20 5.52 32.39
N GLY A 161 3.20 5.87 31.57
CA GLY A 161 3.21 7.00 30.64
C GLY A 161 3.18 6.53 29.20
N GLY A 162 3.45 7.45 28.28
CA GLY A 162 3.40 7.15 26.85
C GLY A 162 3.96 8.26 26.00
N ILE A 163 3.78 8.12 24.72
CA ILE A 163 4.15 9.12 23.73
C ILE A 163 3.01 9.34 22.71
N GLU A 164 3.03 10.51 22.12
CA GLU A 164 2.25 10.81 20.95
C GLU A 164 3.18 11.32 19.85
N TYR A 165 3.16 10.73 18.65
CA TYR A 165 3.92 11.17 17.50
C TYR A 165 3.05 11.17 16.25
N SER A 166 3.56 11.67 15.13
CA SER A 166 2.79 11.75 13.89
C SER A 166 3.38 10.91 12.78
N ASP A 167 2.48 10.29 12.04
CA ASP A 167 2.71 9.73 10.72
C ASP A 167 1.56 10.12 9.79
N ALA A 168 1.28 9.34 8.75
CA ALA A 168 0.19 9.60 7.85
C ALA A 168 -0.71 8.39 7.66
N TYR A 169 -1.92 8.65 7.17
CA TYR A 169 -2.88 7.60 6.83
C TYR A 169 -3.64 7.94 5.56
N LEU A 170 -4.19 6.92 4.92
CA LEU A 170 -5.14 7.05 3.82
C LEU A 170 -6.53 7.33 4.40
N VAL A 171 -7.09 8.49 4.07
CA VAL A 171 -8.45 8.91 4.51
C VAL A 171 -9.51 7.97 3.96
N GLU A 172 -9.25 7.47 2.75
CA GLU A 172 -10.10 6.54 2.03
C GLU A 172 -9.43 5.15 1.97
N HIS A 173 -9.91 4.28 1.10
CA HIS A 173 -9.39 2.94 0.97
C HIS A 173 -8.05 2.92 0.20
N ASP A 174 -7.14 2.01 0.56
CA ASP A 174 -5.85 1.79 -0.09
C ASP A 174 -5.98 1.44 -1.58
N THR A 175 -7.00 0.66 -1.99
CA THR A 175 -7.28 0.39 -3.41
C THR A 175 -7.50 1.67 -4.21
N ARG A 176 -8.22 2.65 -3.66
CA ARG A 176 -8.42 3.94 -4.32
C ARG A 176 -7.10 4.68 -4.52
N PHE A 177 -6.21 4.60 -3.55
CA PHE A 177 -4.86 5.17 -3.67
C PHE A 177 -4.07 4.49 -4.80
N VAL A 178 -4.10 3.17 -4.89
CA VAL A 178 -3.50 2.41 -6.01
C VAL A 178 -4.10 2.87 -7.35
N PHE A 179 -5.42 3.02 -7.42
CA PHE A 179 -6.11 3.45 -8.62
C PHE A 179 -5.72 4.86 -9.09
N GLN A 180 -5.25 5.76 -8.22
CA GLN A 180 -4.71 7.06 -8.63
C GLN A 180 -3.52 6.90 -9.60
N PHE A 181 -2.66 5.90 -9.39
CA PHE A 181 -1.54 5.62 -10.28
C PHE A 181 -1.99 4.95 -11.59
N ILE A 182 -3.00 4.05 -11.53
CA ILE A 182 -3.61 3.49 -12.75
C ILE A 182 -4.20 4.61 -13.61
N ARG A 183 -4.99 5.50 -13.01
CA ARG A 183 -5.54 6.66 -13.69
C ARG A 183 -4.45 7.53 -14.32
N ARG A 184 -3.37 7.81 -13.59
CA ARG A 184 -2.24 8.59 -14.09
C ARG A 184 -1.57 7.90 -15.28
N SER A 185 -1.39 6.58 -15.22
CA SER A 185 -0.81 5.80 -16.32
C SER A 185 -1.68 5.83 -17.57
N LEU A 186 -3.00 5.64 -17.43
CA LEU A 186 -3.96 5.74 -18.54
C LEU A 186 -3.96 7.13 -19.18
N GLN A 187 -3.95 8.20 -18.37
CA GLN A 187 -3.86 9.59 -18.86
C GLN A 187 -2.56 9.86 -19.61
N ALA A 188 -1.50 9.12 -19.32
CA ALA A 188 -0.20 9.21 -19.98
C ALA A 188 -0.07 8.23 -21.18
N GLY A 189 -1.18 7.60 -21.61
CA GLY A 189 -1.20 6.73 -22.78
C GLY A 189 -0.80 5.27 -22.51
N CYS A 190 -0.67 4.84 -21.25
CA CYS A 190 -0.49 3.42 -20.91
C CYS A 190 -1.67 2.59 -21.40
N ALA A 191 -1.42 1.43 -21.99
CA ALA A 191 -2.45 0.43 -22.25
C ALA A 191 -2.65 -0.43 -21.00
N ALA A 192 -3.65 -0.10 -20.16
CA ALA A 192 -3.90 -0.78 -18.91
C ALA A 192 -5.25 -1.50 -18.92
N ALA A 193 -5.24 -2.83 -18.67
CA ALA A 193 -6.45 -3.65 -18.58
C ALA A 193 -6.40 -4.62 -17.38
N ASN A 194 -7.49 -4.65 -16.64
CA ASN A 194 -7.74 -5.63 -15.59
C ASN A 194 -8.43 -6.88 -16.15
N TYR A 195 -8.48 -7.96 -15.34
CA TYR A 195 -8.99 -9.28 -15.74
C TYR A 195 -8.24 -9.89 -16.93
N ILE A 196 -6.97 -9.54 -17.09
CA ILE A 196 -6.04 -10.11 -18.07
C ILE A 196 -4.94 -10.86 -17.32
N GLU A 197 -4.96 -12.19 -17.42
CA GLU A 197 -4.00 -13.07 -16.78
C GLU A 197 -2.79 -13.32 -17.67
N SER A 198 -1.60 -13.26 -17.13
CA SER A 198 -0.38 -13.73 -17.80
C SER A 198 -0.24 -15.23 -17.64
N LEU A 199 -0.07 -15.92 -18.75
CA LEU A 199 0.19 -17.37 -18.82
C LEU A 199 1.68 -17.69 -18.98
N GLY A 200 2.55 -16.68 -18.87
CA GLY A 200 4.00 -16.77 -19.03
C GLY A 200 4.51 -15.95 -20.20
N SER A 201 5.82 -15.69 -20.18
CA SER A 201 6.52 -14.89 -21.19
C SER A 201 7.66 -15.68 -21.78
N GLU A 202 7.81 -15.64 -23.10
CA GLU A 202 8.87 -16.29 -23.87
C GLU A 202 9.77 -15.24 -24.52
N GLN A 203 11.08 -15.31 -24.29
CA GLN A 203 12.03 -14.43 -24.94
C GLN A 203 12.27 -14.87 -26.38
N GLN A 204 12.28 -13.91 -27.29
CA GLN A 204 12.48 -14.11 -28.71
C GLN A 204 13.97 -13.92 -29.08
N GLU A 205 14.40 -14.31 -30.29
CA GLU A 205 15.76 -14.14 -30.80
C GLU A 205 16.21 -12.68 -30.81
N ASP A 206 15.30 -11.74 -31.08
CA ASP A 206 15.54 -10.30 -31.05
C ASP A 206 15.58 -9.71 -29.62
N LYS A 207 15.56 -10.56 -28.61
CA LYS A 207 15.50 -10.22 -27.17
C LYS A 207 14.22 -9.49 -26.74
N SER A 208 13.20 -9.44 -27.60
CA SER A 208 11.85 -9.03 -27.17
C SER A 208 11.16 -10.18 -26.43
N TRP A 209 10.11 -9.85 -25.72
CA TRP A 209 9.25 -10.79 -25.02
C TRP A 209 7.91 -10.94 -25.73
N LEU A 210 7.42 -12.16 -25.82
CA LEU A 210 6.03 -12.47 -26.13
C LEU A 210 5.38 -13.07 -24.89
N THR A 211 4.51 -12.29 -24.25
CA THR A 211 3.74 -12.72 -23.09
C THR A 211 2.40 -13.25 -23.55
N LYS A 212 2.14 -14.55 -23.33
CA LYS A 212 0.82 -15.13 -23.55
C LYS A 212 -0.12 -14.66 -22.46
N VAL A 213 -1.28 -14.14 -22.84
CA VAL A 213 -2.29 -13.61 -21.93
C VAL A 213 -3.67 -14.18 -22.21
N ARG A 214 -4.54 -14.18 -21.21
CA ARG A 214 -5.91 -14.61 -21.29
C ARG A 214 -6.84 -13.58 -20.63
N ASP A 215 -7.86 -13.15 -21.32
CA ASP A 215 -8.97 -12.43 -20.73
C ASP A 215 -9.80 -13.40 -19.88
N THR A 216 -9.78 -13.23 -18.56
CA THR A 216 -10.48 -14.13 -17.62
C THR A 216 -12.00 -13.99 -17.67
N GLN A 217 -12.53 -12.93 -18.30
CA GLN A 217 -13.97 -12.73 -18.46
C GLN A 217 -14.52 -13.41 -19.70
N THR A 218 -13.72 -13.46 -20.78
CA THR A 218 -14.16 -14.01 -22.08
C THR A 218 -13.50 -15.33 -22.45
N GLY A 219 -12.36 -15.67 -21.80
CA GLY A 219 -11.52 -16.81 -22.14
C GLY A 219 -10.64 -16.60 -23.38
N LYS A 220 -10.69 -15.43 -24.04
CA LYS A 220 -9.86 -15.13 -25.22
C LYS A 220 -8.41 -15.09 -24.85
N GLU A 221 -7.55 -15.71 -25.68
CA GLU A 221 -6.10 -15.69 -25.52
C GLU A 221 -5.43 -14.97 -26.69
N TRP A 222 -4.34 -14.24 -26.40
CA TRP A 222 -3.46 -13.61 -27.38
C TRP A 222 -2.06 -13.42 -26.83
N LYS A 223 -1.16 -12.79 -27.59
CA LYS A 223 0.23 -12.49 -27.16
C LYS A 223 0.46 -10.99 -27.17
N VAL A 224 1.07 -10.48 -26.11
CA VAL A 224 1.53 -9.09 -25.99
C VAL A 224 3.04 -9.05 -26.20
N ARG A 225 3.52 -8.18 -27.11
CA ARG A 225 4.95 -7.99 -27.37
C ARG A 225 5.51 -6.83 -26.57
N SER A 226 6.66 -7.02 -25.90
CA SER A 226 7.37 -5.96 -25.19
C SER A 226 8.89 -6.14 -25.27
N LYS A 227 9.67 -5.05 -25.06
CA LYS A 227 11.14 -5.15 -24.95
C LYS A 227 11.58 -5.58 -23.55
N ILE A 228 10.87 -5.11 -22.51
CA ILE A 228 11.12 -5.43 -21.10
C ILE A 228 9.82 -5.98 -20.49
N VAL A 229 9.95 -6.97 -19.62
CA VAL A 229 8.89 -7.44 -18.74
C VAL A 229 9.22 -7.05 -17.30
N ILE A 230 8.27 -6.42 -16.62
CA ILE A 230 8.31 -6.15 -15.19
C ILE A 230 7.29 -7.05 -14.49
N ASN A 231 7.78 -8.00 -13.72
CA ASN A 231 6.97 -8.84 -12.85
C ASN A 231 6.71 -8.11 -11.52
N ALA A 232 5.51 -7.54 -11.37
CA ALA A 232 5.03 -6.83 -10.20
C ALA A 232 3.87 -7.57 -9.51
N CYS A 233 3.85 -8.91 -9.60
CA CYS A 233 2.75 -9.77 -9.12
C CYS A 233 2.66 -9.91 -7.60
N GLY A 234 3.38 -9.08 -6.81
CA GLY A 234 3.31 -9.10 -5.34
C GLY A 234 3.58 -10.50 -4.79
N PRO A 235 2.68 -11.10 -3.99
CA PRO A 235 2.90 -12.44 -3.43
C PRO A 235 3.11 -13.54 -4.48
N PHE A 236 2.75 -13.31 -5.72
CA PHE A 236 2.81 -14.30 -6.82
C PHE A 236 4.02 -14.09 -7.75
N VAL A 237 5.00 -13.25 -7.38
CA VAL A 237 6.20 -12.98 -8.20
C VAL A 237 6.96 -14.26 -8.52
N ASP A 238 7.19 -15.14 -7.52
CA ASP A 238 7.92 -16.39 -7.71
C ASP A 238 7.19 -17.34 -8.68
N PHE A 239 5.86 -17.40 -8.57
CA PHE A 239 5.02 -18.17 -9.50
C PHE A 239 5.11 -17.62 -10.92
N GLN A 240 4.95 -16.30 -11.11
CA GLN A 240 5.08 -15.65 -12.43
C GLN A 240 6.49 -15.83 -13.03
N ASN A 241 7.54 -15.77 -12.20
CA ASN A 241 8.89 -16.07 -12.64
C ASN A 241 9.03 -17.52 -13.14
N SER A 242 8.42 -18.48 -12.46
CA SER A 242 8.44 -19.88 -12.90
C SER A 242 7.76 -20.09 -14.26
N LEU A 243 6.64 -19.40 -14.53
CA LEU A 243 5.96 -19.44 -15.82
C LEU A 243 6.81 -18.86 -16.97
N SER A 244 7.68 -17.92 -16.66
CA SER A 244 8.57 -17.26 -17.63
C SER A 244 10.01 -17.82 -17.60
N GLN A 245 10.26 -18.92 -16.88
CA GLN A 245 11.58 -19.56 -16.70
C GLN A 245 12.65 -18.60 -16.18
N GLN A 246 12.26 -17.61 -15.37
CA GLN A 246 13.16 -16.65 -14.77
C GLN A 246 13.53 -17.05 -13.34
N LYS A 247 14.77 -16.74 -12.95
CA LYS A 247 15.26 -16.97 -11.59
C LYS A 247 15.55 -15.64 -10.91
N GLY A 248 14.97 -15.42 -9.72
CA GLY A 248 15.28 -14.28 -8.87
C GLY A 248 16.46 -14.56 -7.92
N LYS A 249 17.16 -13.51 -7.51
CA LYS A 249 18.10 -13.53 -6.37
C LYS A 249 17.35 -13.54 -5.04
N HIS A 250 16.11 -13.08 -5.05
CA HIS A 250 15.22 -13.02 -3.91
C HIS A 250 14.03 -13.97 -4.09
N ARG A 251 13.37 -14.26 -2.97
CA ARG A 251 12.11 -15.00 -2.91
C ARG A 251 11.25 -14.46 -1.76
N HIS A 252 9.99 -14.85 -1.74
CA HIS A 252 9.08 -14.46 -0.68
C HIS A 252 8.94 -15.49 0.44
N VAL A 253 8.82 -14.97 1.65
CA VAL A 253 8.22 -15.65 2.82
C VAL A 253 6.96 -14.90 3.17
N PHE A 254 5.92 -15.64 3.52
CA PHE A 254 4.60 -15.05 3.70
C PHE A 254 4.22 -14.91 5.17
N SER A 255 3.70 -13.74 5.51
CA SER A 255 3.12 -13.44 6.81
C SER A 255 1.68 -12.95 6.67
N LYS A 256 0.75 -13.69 7.26
CA LYS A 256 -0.65 -13.31 7.33
C LYS A 256 -0.85 -12.24 8.42
N GLY A 257 -1.56 -11.17 8.07
CA GLY A 257 -2.06 -10.19 9.01
C GLY A 257 -3.55 -9.99 8.85
N ILE A 258 -4.28 -9.97 9.96
CA ILE A 258 -5.71 -9.72 9.95
C ILE A 258 -6.04 -8.42 10.71
N HIS A 259 -7.18 -7.84 10.35
CA HIS A 259 -7.79 -6.74 11.08
C HIS A 259 -9.28 -7.04 11.25
N LEU A 260 -9.82 -6.70 12.40
CA LEU A 260 -11.25 -6.73 12.65
C LEU A 260 -11.79 -5.30 12.62
N VAL A 261 -12.93 -5.11 11.99
CA VAL A 261 -13.64 -3.83 11.96
C VAL A 261 -14.75 -3.91 12.99
N VAL A 262 -14.75 -2.99 13.95
CA VAL A 262 -15.71 -2.93 15.06
C VAL A 262 -16.36 -1.54 15.13
N PRO A 263 -17.44 -1.34 15.92
CA PRO A 263 -17.96 -0.03 16.23
C PRO A 263 -16.88 0.92 16.74
N ARG A 264 -17.06 2.21 16.56
CA ARG A 264 -16.07 3.22 16.95
C ARG A 264 -15.75 3.15 18.45
N LEU A 265 -14.47 3.04 18.79
CA LEU A 265 -13.98 2.92 20.17
C LEU A 265 -13.72 4.27 20.85
N THR A 266 -13.35 5.29 20.08
CA THR A 266 -13.02 6.63 20.58
C THR A 266 -13.52 7.71 19.61
N GLU A 267 -13.92 8.86 20.14
CA GLU A 267 -14.36 10.01 19.34
C GLU A 267 -13.19 10.76 18.69
N VAL A 268 -11.98 10.56 19.18
CA VAL A 268 -10.81 11.29 18.69
C VAL A 268 -10.21 10.59 17.47
N GLU A 269 -9.88 11.35 16.43
CA GLU A 269 -9.21 10.85 15.23
C GLU A 269 -7.70 10.72 15.47
N ARG A 270 -7.30 9.58 16.09
CA ARG A 270 -5.91 9.18 16.27
C ARG A 270 -5.78 7.66 16.29
N VAL A 271 -4.62 7.17 15.94
CA VAL A 271 -4.30 5.74 16.03
C VAL A 271 -3.89 5.44 17.46
N LEU A 272 -4.68 4.62 18.17
CA LEU A 272 -4.24 4.08 19.45
C LEU A 272 -3.27 2.93 19.18
N THR A 273 -2.10 3.02 19.78
CA THR A 273 -1.01 2.07 19.57
C THR A 273 -0.73 1.34 20.88
N PHE A 274 -0.77 0.03 20.82
CA PHE A 274 -0.52 -0.86 21.95
C PHE A 274 0.56 -1.87 21.59
N PHE A 275 1.05 -2.57 22.61
CA PHE A 275 1.85 -3.77 22.47
C PHE A 275 1.02 -4.98 22.87
N ALA A 276 0.85 -5.94 21.97
CA ALA A 276 0.20 -7.21 22.26
C ALA A 276 0.97 -8.01 23.31
N ASP A 277 0.37 -9.08 23.83
CA ASP A 277 0.98 -9.89 24.91
C ASP A 277 2.31 -10.52 24.48
N ASP A 278 2.52 -10.74 23.18
CA ASP A 278 3.76 -11.23 22.59
C ASP A 278 4.74 -10.10 22.18
N GLY A 279 4.46 -8.84 22.54
CA GLY A 279 5.30 -7.68 22.26
C GLY A 279 5.16 -7.08 20.86
N ARG A 280 4.28 -7.61 20.01
CA ARG A 280 4.00 -7.01 18.69
C ARG A 280 3.24 -5.69 18.81
N LEU A 281 3.47 -4.79 17.85
CA LEU A 281 2.66 -3.59 17.69
C LEU A 281 1.24 -3.95 17.27
N PHE A 282 0.27 -3.33 17.94
CA PHE A 282 -1.14 -3.54 17.76
C PHE A 282 -1.85 -2.19 17.73
N PHE A 283 -2.77 -2.02 16.79
CA PHE A 283 -3.38 -0.73 16.52
C PHE A 283 -4.90 -0.79 16.67
N ALA A 284 -5.49 0.34 17.13
CA ALA A 284 -6.88 0.67 16.92
C ALA A 284 -6.90 1.95 16.06
N ILE A 285 -7.32 1.79 14.80
CA ILE A 285 -7.22 2.81 13.76
C ILE A 285 -8.63 3.36 13.48
N PRO A 286 -8.86 4.67 13.57
CA PRO A 286 -10.15 5.26 13.25
C PRO A 286 -10.44 5.13 11.75
N MET A 287 -11.66 4.74 11.39
CA MET A 287 -12.15 4.63 10.02
C MET A 287 -13.60 5.10 9.95
N GLY A 288 -13.79 6.41 9.80
CA GLY A 288 -15.11 7.03 9.84
C GLY A 288 -15.81 6.78 11.19
N ASN A 289 -16.99 6.15 11.17
CA ASN A 289 -17.78 5.77 12.36
C ASN A 289 -17.40 4.38 12.92
N ARG A 290 -16.27 3.83 12.57
CA ARG A 290 -15.77 2.49 12.95
C ARG A 290 -14.32 2.55 13.41
N THR A 291 -13.85 1.46 13.99
CA THR A 291 -12.45 1.26 14.34
C THR A 291 -11.94 -0.04 13.70
N VAL A 292 -10.77 0.02 13.09
CA VAL A 292 -10.03 -1.15 12.59
C VAL A 292 -9.03 -1.56 13.65
N ILE A 293 -9.14 -2.75 14.19
CA ILE A 293 -8.26 -3.28 15.22
C ILE A 293 -7.38 -4.42 14.68
N GLY A 294 -6.13 -4.46 15.09
CA GLY A 294 -5.12 -5.45 14.64
C GLY A 294 -3.73 -4.85 14.66
N THR A 295 -2.77 -5.60 14.24
CA THR A 295 -2.79 -6.73 13.30
C THR A 295 -2.18 -7.99 13.92
N THR A 296 -2.48 -9.15 13.34
CA THR A 296 -1.69 -10.36 13.55
C THR A 296 -0.46 -10.38 12.64
N ASP A 297 0.46 -11.30 12.92
CA ASP A 297 1.68 -11.49 12.11
C ASP A 297 2.06 -12.98 12.17
N ASN A 298 1.31 -13.81 11.44
CA ASN A 298 1.40 -15.27 11.48
C ASN A 298 2.04 -15.79 10.18
N ARG A 299 3.10 -16.63 10.31
CA ARG A 299 3.72 -17.26 9.15
C ARG A 299 2.74 -18.18 8.43
N VAL A 300 2.69 -18.07 7.11
CA VAL A 300 1.91 -18.95 6.23
C VAL A 300 2.78 -19.45 5.09
N THR A 301 2.39 -20.58 4.51
CA THR A 301 3.17 -21.21 3.44
C THR A 301 2.74 -20.77 2.05
N LYS A 302 1.53 -20.22 1.93
CA LYS A 302 0.92 -19.79 0.66
C LYS A 302 0.34 -18.39 0.80
N PRO A 303 0.24 -17.63 -0.30
CA PRO A 303 -0.38 -16.32 -0.29
C PRO A 303 -1.90 -16.36 -0.15
N GLU A 304 -2.55 -17.48 -0.50
CA GLU A 304 -3.97 -17.69 -0.28
C GLU A 304 -4.20 -18.15 1.15
N THR A 305 -4.99 -17.40 1.91
CA THR A 305 -5.31 -17.68 3.32
C THR A 305 -6.64 -17.03 3.70
N GLU A 306 -7.14 -17.38 4.85
CA GLU A 306 -8.39 -16.86 5.44
C GLU A 306 -8.19 -16.52 6.92
N VAL A 307 -9.18 -15.86 7.51
CA VAL A 307 -9.20 -15.54 8.95
C VAL A 307 -9.62 -16.79 9.72
N THR A 308 -8.88 -17.15 10.78
CA THR A 308 -9.19 -18.26 11.66
C THR A 308 -9.77 -17.77 12.99
N ASP A 309 -10.38 -18.67 13.77
CA ASP A 309 -10.90 -18.34 15.10
C ASP A 309 -9.79 -17.93 16.06
N GLU A 310 -8.60 -18.51 15.91
CA GLU A 310 -7.42 -18.12 16.70
C GLU A 310 -6.99 -16.68 16.38
N ASP A 311 -7.07 -16.28 15.11
CA ASP A 311 -6.78 -14.89 14.71
C ASP A 311 -7.78 -13.91 15.36
N ARG A 312 -9.10 -14.23 15.33
CA ARG A 312 -10.16 -13.43 15.96
C ARG A 312 -9.93 -13.32 17.46
N SER A 313 -9.75 -14.46 18.12
CA SER A 313 -9.53 -14.55 19.57
C SER A 313 -8.32 -13.72 19.99
N PHE A 314 -7.20 -13.84 19.28
CA PHE A 314 -5.98 -13.06 19.56
C PHE A 314 -6.25 -11.55 19.49
N VAL A 315 -6.92 -11.07 18.44
CA VAL A 315 -7.20 -9.64 18.27
C VAL A 315 -8.18 -9.15 19.34
N MET A 316 -9.25 -9.89 19.60
CA MET A 316 -10.29 -9.54 20.59
C MET A 316 -9.74 -9.53 22.01
N GLU A 317 -8.99 -10.53 22.42
CA GLU A 317 -8.38 -10.58 23.75
C GLU A 317 -7.40 -9.42 23.97
N ASN A 318 -6.56 -9.14 22.95
CA ASN A 318 -5.58 -8.08 23.06
C ASN A 318 -6.22 -6.70 23.14
N ILE A 319 -7.28 -6.40 22.38
CA ILE A 319 -7.94 -5.10 22.50
C ILE A 319 -8.68 -4.96 23.82
N ASN A 320 -9.43 -5.98 24.26
CA ASN A 320 -10.19 -5.94 25.49
C ASN A 320 -9.32 -5.73 26.75
N LYS A 321 -8.08 -6.22 26.74
CA LYS A 321 -7.10 -5.96 27.83
C LYS A 321 -6.62 -4.50 27.86
N ARG A 322 -6.66 -3.79 26.72
CA ARG A 322 -6.01 -2.48 26.55
C ARG A 322 -6.97 -1.30 26.53
N VAL A 323 -8.27 -1.59 26.50
CA VAL A 323 -9.32 -0.57 26.50
C VAL A 323 -10.31 -0.77 27.66
N ASN A 324 -10.83 0.34 28.18
CA ASN A 324 -11.85 0.37 29.20
C ASN A 324 -13.22 0.61 28.55
N LEU A 325 -13.83 -0.43 28.03
CA LEU A 325 -15.20 -0.37 27.49
C LEU A 325 -16.19 -0.72 28.59
N LYS A 326 -17.42 -0.19 28.49
CA LYS A 326 -18.52 -0.57 29.41
C LYS A 326 -18.83 -2.05 29.37
N GLN A 327 -18.72 -2.64 28.20
CA GLN A 327 -18.77 -4.09 27.95
C GLN A 327 -17.61 -4.47 27.06
N PRO A 328 -16.91 -5.57 27.32
CA PRO A 328 -15.89 -6.07 26.41
C PRO A 328 -16.47 -6.30 25.00
N LEU A 329 -15.65 -6.13 23.98
CA LEU A 329 -16.03 -6.52 22.62
C LEU A 329 -16.20 -8.03 22.53
N GLU A 330 -17.24 -8.45 21.87
CA GLU A 330 -17.57 -9.85 21.60
C GLU A 330 -17.57 -10.10 20.08
N GLU A 331 -17.60 -11.35 19.66
CA GLU A 331 -17.61 -11.72 18.25
C GLU A 331 -18.77 -11.07 17.46
N LYS A 332 -19.93 -10.90 18.08
CA LYS A 332 -21.08 -10.21 17.49
C LYS A 332 -20.81 -8.73 17.14
N ASP A 333 -19.78 -8.13 17.73
CA ASP A 333 -19.39 -6.73 17.46
C ASP A 333 -18.45 -6.62 16.23
N ILE A 334 -18.03 -7.75 15.67
CA ILE A 334 -17.23 -7.78 14.44
C ILE A 334 -18.14 -7.46 13.26
N LEU A 335 -17.98 -6.27 12.71
CA LEU A 335 -18.75 -5.79 11.56
C LEU A 335 -18.19 -6.29 10.23
N SER A 336 -16.90 -6.53 10.16
CA SER A 336 -16.18 -7.02 8.98
C SER A 336 -14.77 -7.47 9.34
N GLU A 337 -14.21 -8.31 8.50
CA GLU A 337 -12.84 -8.81 8.59
C GLU A 337 -12.04 -8.39 7.39
N ARG A 338 -10.78 -8.04 7.61
CA ARG A 338 -9.81 -7.74 6.55
C ARG A 338 -8.56 -8.55 6.82
N TRP A 339 -8.04 -9.20 5.79
CA TRP A 339 -6.79 -9.94 5.89
C TRP A 339 -5.96 -9.79 4.63
N GLY A 340 -4.68 -9.99 4.79
CA GLY A 340 -3.75 -9.96 3.67
C GLY A 340 -2.46 -10.66 4.01
N VAL A 341 -1.75 -11.08 2.98
CA VAL A 341 -0.46 -11.71 3.11
C VAL A 341 0.64 -10.72 2.73
N ARG A 342 1.56 -10.51 3.66
CA ARG A 342 2.75 -9.69 3.44
C ARG A 342 3.82 -10.55 2.79
N PRO A 343 4.26 -10.23 1.57
CA PRO A 343 5.41 -10.88 0.94
C PRO A 343 6.69 -10.27 1.53
N LEU A 344 7.31 -10.98 2.48
CA LEU A 344 8.59 -10.58 3.06
C LEU A 344 9.73 -11.10 2.18
N VAL A 345 10.76 -10.28 2.00
CA VAL A 345 11.85 -10.55 1.08
C VAL A 345 12.98 -11.31 1.75
N LEU A 346 13.45 -12.38 1.11
CA LEU A 346 14.62 -13.15 1.50
C LEU A 346 15.57 -13.28 0.30
N GLU A 347 16.88 -13.18 0.53
CA GLU A 347 17.88 -13.58 -0.43
C GLU A 347 17.88 -15.13 -0.56
N THR A 348 17.95 -15.62 -1.79
CA THR A 348 17.84 -17.06 -2.08
C THR A 348 18.97 -17.87 -1.41
N ASP A 349 20.16 -17.27 -1.21
CA ASP A 349 21.34 -17.90 -0.63
C ASP A 349 21.32 -17.91 0.91
N GLN A 350 20.40 -17.16 1.56
CA GLN A 350 20.31 -17.01 3.02
C GLN A 350 19.25 -17.91 3.65
N VAL A 351 19.02 -19.10 3.09
CA VAL A 351 17.91 -19.98 3.51
C VAL A 351 18.25 -20.74 4.78
N ASP A 352 18.18 -20.08 5.92
CA ASP A 352 17.84 -20.76 7.16
C ASP A 352 16.32 -20.61 7.43
N LEU A 353 15.57 -21.68 7.17
CA LEU A 353 14.13 -21.76 7.41
C LEU A 353 13.75 -21.56 8.88
N ASN A 354 14.72 -21.65 9.80
CA ASN A 354 14.58 -21.44 11.23
C ASN A 354 14.95 -20.02 11.68
N SER A 355 15.43 -19.16 10.77
CA SER A 355 15.73 -17.77 11.12
C SER A 355 14.47 -17.02 11.58
N ASP A 356 14.68 -16.13 12.56
CA ASP A 356 13.62 -15.27 13.09
C ASP A 356 13.11 -14.32 12.00
N TRP A 357 12.08 -14.74 11.26
CA TRP A 357 11.46 -14.04 10.14
C TRP A 357 10.92 -12.66 10.54
N THR A 358 10.70 -12.41 11.84
CA THR A 358 10.26 -11.08 12.31
C THR A 358 11.33 -10.02 12.19
N LYS A 359 12.59 -10.42 12.02
CA LYS A 359 13.78 -9.56 11.80
C LYS A 359 14.10 -9.31 10.34
N LEU A 360 13.38 -9.96 9.42
CA LEU A 360 13.64 -9.77 7.99
C LEU A 360 13.42 -8.32 7.58
N SER A 361 14.30 -7.83 6.72
CA SER A 361 14.17 -6.50 6.14
C SER A 361 12.84 -6.38 5.41
N ARG A 362 12.15 -5.29 5.66
CA ARG A 362 10.89 -4.94 4.97
C ARG A 362 11.13 -3.92 3.85
N LYS A 363 12.37 -3.79 3.40
CA LYS A 363 12.73 -3.04 2.21
C LYS A 363 12.27 -3.82 0.98
N HIS A 364 11.87 -3.10 -0.07
CA HIS A 364 11.67 -3.73 -1.38
C HIS A 364 13.02 -4.18 -1.95
N ALA A 365 12.98 -5.18 -2.83
CA ALA A 365 14.11 -5.58 -3.65
C ALA A 365 13.68 -5.64 -5.12
N ILE A 366 14.54 -5.16 -5.99
CA ILE A 366 14.34 -5.20 -7.43
C ILE A 366 15.43 -6.08 -8.04
N ASP A 367 15.02 -7.26 -8.51
CA ASP A 367 15.91 -8.15 -9.25
C ASP A 367 15.88 -7.79 -10.71
N THR A 368 17.03 -7.51 -11.26
CA THR A 368 17.20 -7.16 -12.66
C THR A 368 18.07 -8.19 -13.39
N ASP A 369 17.62 -8.65 -14.53
CA ASP A 369 18.44 -9.39 -15.48
C ASP A 369 18.59 -8.61 -16.80
N PRO A 370 19.68 -7.85 -16.96
CA PRO A 370 19.92 -7.07 -18.18
C PRO A 370 20.06 -7.93 -19.44
N LYS A 371 20.43 -9.21 -19.32
CA LYS A 371 20.59 -10.13 -20.48
C LYS A 371 19.22 -10.49 -21.05
N SER A 372 18.30 -10.90 -20.19
CA SER A 372 16.93 -11.24 -20.57
C SER A 372 16.02 -10.01 -20.62
N ARG A 373 16.42 -8.85 -20.08
CA ARG A 373 15.59 -7.66 -19.93
C ARG A 373 14.32 -7.94 -19.12
N HIS A 374 14.50 -8.62 -18.01
CA HIS A 374 13.45 -8.97 -17.08
C HIS A 374 13.70 -8.31 -15.72
N ILE A 375 12.66 -7.80 -15.10
CA ILE A 375 12.67 -7.17 -13.77
C ILE A 375 11.64 -7.86 -12.90
N SER A 376 12.00 -8.22 -11.67
CA SER A 376 11.10 -8.75 -10.66
C SER A 376 11.11 -7.87 -9.41
N ILE A 377 9.93 -7.48 -8.91
CA ILE A 377 9.79 -6.60 -7.75
C ILE A 377 9.32 -7.43 -6.56
N TYR A 378 10.14 -7.51 -5.53
CA TYR A 378 9.87 -8.22 -4.30
C TYR A 378 9.54 -7.26 -3.15
N GLY A 379 8.56 -7.63 -2.31
CA GLY A 379 8.15 -6.81 -1.16
C GLY A 379 7.53 -5.47 -1.57
N GLY A 380 7.91 -4.42 -0.85
CA GLY A 380 7.38 -3.08 -1.04
C GLY A 380 6.26 -2.73 -0.07
N LYS A 381 6.08 -1.44 0.18
CA LYS A 381 5.05 -0.88 1.05
C LYS A 381 4.38 0.29 0.35
N LEU A 382 3.15 0.60 0.71
CA LEU A 382 2.47 1.82 0.24
C LEU A 382 3.32 3.08 0.45
N THR A 383 3.98 3.18 1.61
CA THR A 383 4.87 4.32 1.92
C THR A 383 6.07 4.42 0.98
N ASP A 384 6.56 3.28 0.46
CA ASP A 384 7.80 3.20 -0.34
C ASP A 384 7.55 3.32 -1.85
N CYS A 385 6.31 3.45 -2.25
CA CYS A 385 5.88 3.35 -3.65
C CYS A 385 6.57 4.38 -4.57
N LEU A 386 6.83 5.60 -4.09
CA LEU A 386 7.52 6.62 -4.90
C LEU A 386 8.97 6.23 -5.18
N ASN A 387 9.68 5.66 -4.19
CA ASN A 387 11.05 5.21 -4.38
C ASN A 387 11.12 4.06 -5.39
N ILE A 388 10.18 3.10 -5.33
CA ILE A 388 10.06 1.99 -6.28
C ILE A 388 9.86 2.53 -7.72
N GLY A 389 8.96 3.49 -7.91
CA GLY A 389 8.72 4.08 -9.22
C GLY A 389 9.96 4.76 -9.82
N GLU A 390 10.71 5.49 -9.00
CA GLU A 390 11.97 6.14 -9.44
C GLU A 390 13.05 5.10 -9.78
N GLU A 391 13.24 4.09 -8.93
CA GLU A 391 14.24 3.04 -9.15
C GLU A 391 13.93 2.23 -10.42
N LEU A 392 12.66 1.91 -10.68
CA LEU A 392 12.25 1.20 -11.89
C LEU A 392 12.55 1.98 -13.17
N CYS A 393 12.33 3.30 -13.18
CA CYS A 393 12.71 4.13 -14.33
C CYS A 393 14.23 4.06 -14.58
N GLN A 394 15.05 4.07 -13.53
CA GLN A 394 16.49 3.95 -13.66
C GLN A 394 16.89 2.56 -14.22
N GLU A 395 16.30 1.47 -13.69
CA GLU A 395 16.60 0.12 -14.17
C GLU A 395 16.18 -0.11 -15.62
N VAL A 396 15.00 0.39 -16.02
CA VAL A 396 14.52 0.34 -17.40
C VAL A 396 15.46 1.12 -18.34
N SER A 397 15.93 2.29 -17.91
CA SER A 397 16.92 3.08 -18.66
C SER A 397 18.26 2.33 -18.84
N LYS A 398 18.77 1.69 -17.78
CA LYS A 398 19.99 0.86 -17.86
C LYS A 398 19.86 -0.31 -18.83
N MET A 399 18.65 -0.80 -19.07
CA MET A 399 18.35 -1.85 -20.05
C MET A 399 18.19 -1.34 -21.49
N GLY A 400 18.50 -0.07 -21.73
CA GLY A 400 18.54 0.54 -23.07
C GLY A 400 17.20 1.06 -23.59
N VAL A 401 16.20 1.25 -22.73
CA VAL A 401 14.98 1.97 -23.08
C VAL A 401 15.18 3.45 -22.75
N THR A 402 14.99 4.30 -23.75
CA THR A 402 15.05 5.76 -23.57
C THR A 402 13.88 6.23 -22.73
N ILE A 403 14.16 7.12 -21.78
CA ILE A 403 13.14 7.84 -21.00
C ILE A 403 13.01 9.26 -21.60
N PRO A 404 11.99 9.53 -22.43
CA PRO A 404 11.92 10.79 -23.18
C PRO A 404 11.77 12.04 -22.31
N GLN A 405 11.08 11.91 -21.17
CA GLN A 405 10.75 13.02 -20.26
C GLN A 405 11.14 12.66 -18.81
N PRO A 406 12.46 12.56 -18.48
CA PRO A 406 12.91 11.99 -17.18
C PRO A 406 12.43 12.79 -15.97
N ASP A 407 12.23 14.09 -16.11
CA ASP A 407 11.83 15.01 -15.04
C ASP A 407 10.30 15.18 -14.92
N GLU A 408 9.51 14.52 -15.80
CA GLU A 408 8.05 14.65 -15.77
C GLU A 408 7.49 14.10 -14.47
N LYS A 409 6.60 14.87 -13.84
CA LYS A 409 5.92 14.48 -12.61
C LYS A 409 4.87 13.40 -12.88
N TRP A 410 5.04 12.25 -12.28
CA TRP A 410 4.22 11.08 -12.54
C TRP A 410 3.20 10.74 -11.41
N PHE A 411 3.22 11.48 -10.31
CA PHE A 411 2.34 11.26 -9.15
C PHE A 411 1.73 12.57 -8.66
N GLY A 412 0.64 12.46 -7.90
CA GLY A 412 -0.09 13.59 -7.33
C GLY A 412 -1.53 13.68 -7.81
N GLU A 413 -2.29 14.51 -7.13
CA GLU A 413 -3.67 14.81 -7.51
C GLU A 413 -3.72 15.58 -8.82
N PRO A 414 -4.84 15.50 -9.59
CA PRO A 414 -5.05 16.31 -10.76
C PRO A 414 -4.90 17.81 -10.47
N GLU A 415 -4.48 18.56 -11.47
CA GLU A 415 -4.40 20.02 -11.37
C GLU A 415 -5.77 20.63 -10.99
N ALA A 416 -5.73 21.73 -10.24
CA ALA A 416 -6.94 22.42 -9.76
C ALA A 416 -7.93 22.76 -10.87
N LYS A 417 -7.43 23.10 -12.07
CA LYS A 417 -8.26 23.39 -13.26
C LYS A 417 -9.09 22.18 -13.67
N ARG A 418 -8.47 20.99 -13.79
CA ARG A 418 -9.19 19.74 -14.15
C ARG A 418 -10.22 19.34 -13.10
N ARG A 419 -9.90 19.59 -11.82
CA ARG A 419 -10.84 19.39 -10.74
C ARG A 419 -12.04 20.32 -10.86
N GLN A 420 -11.83 21.59 -11.18
CA GLN A 420 -12.91 22.53 -11.37
C GLN A 420 -13.78 22.19 -12.60
N GLU A 421 -13.17 21.78 -13.69
CA GLU A 421 -13.88 21.28 -14.88
C GLU A 421 -14.78 20.11 -14.54
N PHE A 422 -14.26 19.15 -13.74
CA PHE A 422 -15.06 18.01 -13.27
C PHE A 422 -16.23 18.47 -12.38
N LEU A 423 -15.99 19.36 -11.41
CA LEU A 423 -17.06 19.88 -10.53
C LEU A 423 -18.15 20.61 -11.33
N ASN A 424 -17.78 21.34 -12.34
CA ASN A 424 -18.75 22.00 -13.24
C ASN A 424 -19.60 20.96 -13.99
N GLN A 425 -18.96 19.91 -14.54
CA GLN A 425 -19.67 18.81 -15.20
C GLN A 425 -20.55 18.02 -14.22
N ALA A 426 -20.08 17.77 -13.00
CA ALA A 426 -20.85 17.07 -11.99
C ALA A 426 -22.12 17.84 -11.60
N SER A 427 -22.07 19.18 -11.58
CA SER A 427 -23.23 20.04 -11.37
C SER A 427 -24.26 19.90 -12.48
N GLU A 428 -23.83 19.79 -13.75
CA GLU A 428 -24.73 19.59 -14.90
C GLU A 428 -25.53 18.27 -14.81
N PHE A 429 -25.00 17.29 -14.09
CA PHE A 429 -25.64 15.99 -13.88
C PHE A 429 -26.30 15.83 -12.50
N GLU A 430 -26.46 16.92 -11.74
CA GLU A 430 -27.01 16.93 -10.37
C GLU A 430 -26.26 16.01 -9.38
N LEU A 431 -24.99 15.70 -9.68
CA LEU A 431 -24.14 14.86 -8.83
C LEU A 431 -23.56 15.61 -7.63
N ASP A 432 -23.68 16.93 -7.59
CA ASP A 432 -23.19 17.83 -6.53
C ASP A 432 -23.91 17.65 -5.21
N SER A 433 -25.18 17.22 -5.20
CA SER A 433 -25.93 16.92 -3.98
C SER A 433 -25.29 15.83 -3.12
N SER A 434 -24.55 14.90 -3.73
CA SER A 434 -23.81 13.86 -3.02
C SER A 434 -22.54 14.38 -2.31
N PHE A 435 -22.10 15.62 -2.62
CA PHE A 435 -20.91 16.25 -2.02
C PHE A 435 -21.21 17.08 -0.77
N HIS A 436 -22.47 17.43 -0.54
CA HIS A 436 -22.87 18.40 0.49
C HIS A 436 -23.33 17.76 1.81
N GLN A 437 -23.34 16.44 1.94
CA GLN A 437 -23.92 15.77 3.10
C GLN A 437 -23.01 15.66 4.34
N SER A 438 -21.88 16.37 4.41
CA SER A 438 -21.07 16.44 5.63
C SER A 438 -20.82 17.90 6.03
N PRO A 439 -21.48 18.41 7.08
CA PRO A 439 -21.40 19.83 7.46
C PRO A 439 -20.02 20.29 7.97
N ASN A 440 -19.07 19.39 8.21
CA ASN A 440 -17.79 19.71 8.88
C ASN A 440 -16.53 19.20 8.21
N GLU A 441 -16.57 18.77 6.95
CA GLU A 441 -15.37 18.26 6.29
C GLU A 441 -15.06 18.99 4.99
N ASN A 442 -13.88 19.58 4.99
CA ASN A 442 -13.19 20.23 3.87
C ASN A 442 -13.66 19.83 2.48
N LYS A 443 -14.00 20.83 1.67
CA LYS A 443 -14.39 20.86 0.25
C LYS A 443 -13.48 20.10 -0.75
N SER A 444 -12.82 19.03 -0.35
CA SER A 444 -11.76 18.37 -1.13
C SER A 444 -12.05 16.93 -1.56
N ARG A 445 -13.22 16.36 -1.27
CA ARG A 445 -13.53 14.97 -1.67
C ARG A 445 -14.13 14.93 -3.07
N MET A 446 -13.51 14.15 -3.98
CA MET A 446 -14.15 13.74 -5.24
C MET A 446 -15.10 12.57 -4.98
N PRO A 447 -16.25 12.46 -5.68
CA PRO A 447 -17.12 11.29 -5.54
C PRO A 447 -16.48 10.01 -6.06
N LEU A 448 -16.89 8.90 -5.46
CA LEU A 448 -16.65 7.57 -5.99
C LEU A 448 -17.26 7.48 -7.40
N GLY A 449 -16.45 7.32 -8.43
CA GLY A 449 -16.90 7.22 -9.82
C GLY A 449 -16.53 8.39 -10.73
N ALA A 450 -15.82 9.39 -10.20
CA ALA A 450 -15.32 10.51 -10.99
C ALA A 450 -13.96 10.23 -11.59
N VAL A 451 -13.84 9.21 -12.41
CA VAL A 451 -12.66 8.90 -13.24
C VAL A 451 -13.10 8.44 -14.62
#